data_b0f253caa71773dfd40d8252ded31556
#
_entry.id   b0f253caa71773dfd40d8252ded31556
#
_cell.length_a   1.000
_cell.length_b   1.000
_cell.length_c   1.000
_cell.angle_alpha   90.00
_cell.angle_beta   90.00
_cell.angle_gamma   90.00
#
_symmetry.space_group_name_H-M   'P 1'
#
loop_
_entity.id
_entity.type
_entity.pdbx_description
1 polymer ?
#
loop_
_entity_poly.entity_id
_entity_poly.type
_entity_poly.pdbx_seq_one_letter_code
_entity_poly.pdbx_strand_id
1 'polypeptide(L)'
;HNVIRSKIIRFYLRFFGVKGFSLKKPRLQLRQLTAKPPKKPTRLPSVIERYAQVFHKAGLEIHPPYPILLNDSGHISTELPIVEIGSGHHLIGIAPFAGHEAKTYPPEKMHEVVRTLAERDDVQIFLFGGKGKEKNILEQWADESPRIVSVAGLLSLPEELSLIHALRCMISMDSANMHFASLVGTRVISIWCATHPAAGFLGYGQRIEDC
;
A
#
# COMPACT_ATOMS: atom_id res chain seq x y z
N HIS A 1 -16.70 2.92 -9.76
CA HIS A 1 -16.95 4.01 -8.79
C HIS A 1 -18.42 4.48 -8.89
N ASN A 2 -19.08 4.68 -7.74
CA ASN A 2 -20.46 5.15 -7.70
C ASN A 2 -20.51 6.68 -7.50
N VAL A 3 -19.79 7.41 -8.35
CA VAL A 3 -19.74 8.88 -8.41
C VAL A 3 -20.72 9.40 -9.47
N ILE A 4 -21.07 10.67 -9.40
CA ILE A 4 -22.05 11.29 -10.31
C ILE A 4 -21.68 11.04 -11.79
N ARG A 5 -20.41 11.24 -12.17
CA ARG A 5 -19.93 10.97 -13.54
C ARG A 5 -20.24 9.55 -14.01
N SER A 6 -19.92 8.55 -13.19
CA SER A 6 -20.17 7.14 -13.56
C SER A 6 -21.66 6.78 -13.58
N LYS A 7 -22.51 7.50 -12.83
CA LYS A 7 -23.97 7.34 -12.90
C LYS A 7 -24.50 7.89 -14.22
N ILE A 8 -24.04 9.07 -14.65
CA ILE A 8 -24.42 9.70 -15.92
C ILE A 8 -24.01 8.80 -17.09
N ILE A 9 -22.73 8.36 -17.12
CA ILE A 9 -22.23 7.46 -18.18
C ILE A 9 -23.07 6.18 -18.26
N ARG A 10 -23.34 5.53 -17.11
CA ARG A 10 -24.17 4.31 -17.09
C ARG A 10 -25.60 4.54 -17.53
N PHE A 11 -26.17 5.68 -17.16
CA PHE A 11 -27.52 6.06 -17.61
C PHE A 11 -27.53 6.18 -19.12
N TYR A 12 -26.57 6.92 -19.71
CA TYR A 12 -26.44 7.07 -21.15
C TYR A 12 -26.25 5.74 -21.88
N LEU A 13 -25.28 4.92 -21.43
CA LEU A 13 -25.00 3.62 -22.03
C LEU A 13 -26.17 2.64 -21.97
N ARG A 14 -27.09 2.79 -21.00
CA ARG A 14 -28.28 1.95 -20.88
C ARG A 14 -29.24 2.15 -22.06
N PHE A 15 -29.28 3.32 -22.67
CA PHE A 15 -30.06 3.55 -23.88
C PHE A 15 -29.55 2.74 -25.08
N PHE A 16 -28.28 2.36 -25.06
CA PHE A 16 -27.66 1.53 -26.07
C PHE A 16 -27.64 0.03 -25.69
N GLY A 17 -28.46 -0.38 -24.72
CA GLY A 17 -28.55 -1.78 -24.31
C GLY A 17 -27.36 -2.28 -23.48
N VAL A 18 -26.38 -1.42 -23.11
CA VAL A 18 -25.20 -1.80 -22.37
C VAL A 18 -25.53 -2.01 -20.91
N LYS A 19 -25.28 -3.23 -20.38
CA LYS A 19 -25.43 -3.55 -18.97
C LYS A 19 -24.23 -3.00 -18.17
N GLY A 20 -24.51 -2.17 -17.15
CA GLY A 20 -23.48 -1.59 -16.29
C GLY A 20 -23.45 -2.21 -14.90
N PHE A 21 -22.28 -2.71 -14.48
CA PHE A 21 -22.04 -3.21 -13.14
C PHE A 21 -21.25 -2.21 -12.30
N SER A 22 -21.45 -2.19 -11.00
CA SER A 22 -20.75 -1.22 -10.14
C SER A 22 -20.54 -1.72 -8.74
N LEU A 23 -19.41 -1.33 -8.16
CA LEU A 23 -19.08 -1.56 -6.77
C LEU A 23 -20.02 -0.75 -5.85
N LYS A 24 -20.66 -1.42 -4.89
CA LYS A 24 -21.42 -0.77 -3.81
C LYS A 24 -20.50 -0.54 -2.61
N LYS A 25 -20.45 0.70 -2.10
CA LYS A 25 -19.73 0.99 -0.86
C LYS A 25 -20.54 0.45 0.34
N PRO A 26 -19.94 -0.30 1.26
CA PRO A 26 -20.62 -0.88 2.43
C PRO A 26 -20.81 0.17 3.55
N ARG A 27 -21.54 1.25 3.26
CA ARG A 27 -21.67 2.42 4.16
C ARG A 27 -22.23 2.07 5.54
N LEU A 28 -23.25 1.21 5.59
CA LEU A 28 -23.85 0.79 6.87
C LEU A 28 -22.87 -0.03 7.72
N GLN A 29 -22.16 -0.97 7.10
CA GLN A 29 -21.17 -1.79 7.80
C GLN A 29 -19.98 -0.95 8.27
N LEU A 30 -19.51 0.01 7.46
CA LEU A 30 -18.48 0.96 7.88
C LEU A 30 -18.95 1.81 9.08
N ARG A 31 -20.21 2.27 9.09
CA ARG A 31 -20.78 2.97 10.23
C ARG A 31 -20.83 2.09 11.49
N GLN A 32 -21.09 0.80 11.35
CA GLN A 32 -21.10 -0.14 12.48
C GLN A 32 -19.70 -0.35 13.06
N LEU A 33 -18.64 -0.36 12.22
CA LEU A 33 -17.25 -0.45 12.66
C LEU A 33 -16.82 0.79 13.48
N THR A 34 -17.36 1.96 13.15
CA THR A 34 -17.01 3.23 13.83
C THR A 34 -18.01 3.61 14.94
N ALA A 35 -19.05 2.81 15.19
CA ALA A 35 -20.06 3.08 16.22
C ALA A 35 -19.48 2.89 17.62
N LYS A 36 -19.89 3.78 18.55
CA LYS A 36 -19.62 3.64 19.99
C LYS A 36 -20.88 3.10 20.70
N PRO A 37 -20.78 2.10 21.60
CA PRO A 37 -19.60 1.30 21.91
C PRO A 37 -19.16 0.44 20.71
N PRO A 38 -17.88 0.10 20.60
CA PRO A 38 -17.39 -0.70 19.49
C PRO A 38 -18.05 -2.08 19.56
N LYS A 39 -18.85 -2.38 18.54
CA LYS A 39 -19.32 -3.75 18.32
C LYS A 39 -18.10 -4.56 17.86
N LYS A 40 -18.10 -5.89 18.14
CA LYS A 40 -17.03 -6.78 17.66
C LYS A 40 -16.74 -6.44 16.19
N PRO A 41 -15.51 -6.08 15.83
CA PRO A 41 -15.19 -5.67 14.46
C PRO A 41 -15.43 -6.87 13.54
N THR A 42 -16.53 -6.84 12.81
CA THR A 42 -16.79 -7.80 11.74
C THR A 42 -15.92 -7.36 10.56
N ARG A 43 -14.94 -8.20 10.18
CA ARG A 43 -14.10 -7.92 9.01
C ARG A 43 -14.99 -7.80 7.78
N LEU A 44 -14.90 -6.66 7.11
CA LEU A 44 -15.58 -6.44 5.84
C LEU A 44 -14.80 -7.14 4.71
N PRO A 45 -15.51 -7.58 3.65
CA PRO A 45 -14.84 -8.06 2.44
C PRO A 45 -13.82 -7.03 1.94
N SER A 46 -12.65 -7.50 1.54
CA SER A 46 -11.60 -6.64 1.00
C SER A 46 -12.09 -5.88 -0.24
N VAL A 47 -11.41 -4.79 -0.57
CA VAL A 47 -11.70 -4.04 -1.80
C VAL A 47 -11.58 -4.97 -3.03
N ILE A 48 -10.59 -5.86 -3.02
CA ILE A 48 -10.34 -6.82 -4.11
C ILE A 48 -11.48 -7.81 -4.25
N GLU A 49 -11.93 -8.43 -3.14
CA GLU A 49 -13.10 -9.34 -3.15
C GLU A 49 -14.36 -8.64 -3.67
N ARG A 50 -14.55 -7.38 -3.29
CA ARG A 50 -15.68 -6.57 -3.80
C ARG A 50 -15.58 -6.29 -5.29
N TYR A 51 -14.37 -6.09 -5.83
CA TYR A 51 -14.17 -5.97 -7.27
C TYR A 51 -14.40 -7.32 -7.97
N ALA A 52 -13.89 -8.42 -7.45
CA ALA A 52 -14.13 -9.75 -7.98
C ALA A 52 -15.64 -10.06 -8.08
N GLN A 53 -16.44 -9.69 -7.06
CA GLN A 53 -17.89 -9.80 -7.10
C GLN A 53 -18.54 -8.98 -8.24
N VAL A 54 -17.97 -7.82 -8.62
CA VAL A 54 -18.48 -7.04 -9.75
C VAL A 54 -18.19 -7.74 -11.06
N PHE A 55 -17.01 -8.33 -11.23
CA PHE A 55 -16.65 -9.12 -12.41
C PHE A 55 -17.52 -10.37 -12.53
N HIS A 56 -17.73 -11.08 -11.43
CA HIS A 56 -18.62 -12.24 -11.41
C HIS A 56 -20.05 -11.88 -11.85
N LYS A 57 -20.60 -10.77 -11.37
CA LYS A 57 -21.91 -10.26 -11.84
C LYS A 57 -21.94 -9.89 -13.31
N ALA A 58 -20.79 -9.58 -13.89
CA ALA A 58 -20.64 -9.32 -15.32
C ALA A 58 -20.45 -10.60 -16.15
N GLY A 59 -20.46 -11.79 -15.52
CA GLY A 59 -20.24 -13.08 -16.18
C GLY A 59 -18.77 -13.43 -16.38
N LEU A 60 -17.85 -12.72 -15.69
CA LEU A 60 -16.41 -13.00 -15.71
C LEU A 60 -16.03 -13.66 -14.41
N GLU A 61 -15.55 -14.89 -14.50
CA GLU A 61 -15.09 -15.65 -13.34
C GLU A 61 -13.64 -15.29 -13.01
N ILE A 62 -13.43 -14.67 -11.84
CA ILE A 62 -12.11 -14.31 -11.32
C ILE A 62 -12.01 -14.87 -9.91
N HIS A 63 -11.09 -15.81 -9.72
CA HIS A 63 -10.90 -16.51 -8.45
C HIS A 63 -9.49 -16.24 -7.88
N PRO A 64 -9.35 -16.16 -6.54
CA PRO A 64 -8.05 -16.20 -5.90
C PRO A 64 -7.39 -17.60 -6.05
N PRO A 65 -6.04 -17.72 -5.94
CA PRO A 65 -5.13 -16.60 -5.68
C PRO A 65 -4.95 -15.71 -6.92
N TYR A 66 -4.95 -14.41 -6.72
CA TYR A 66 -4.62 -13.47 -7.79
C TYR A 66 -3.10 -13.44 -7.98
N PRO A 67 -2.62 -13.34 -9.23
CA PRO A 67 -1.19 -13.33 -9.48
C PRO A 67 -0.52 -12.13 -8.79
N ILE A 68 0.65 -12.38 -8.23
CA ILE A 68 1.59 -11.35 -7.83
C ILE A 68 2.26 -10.84 -9.10
N LEU A 69 2.48 -9.53 -9.18
CA LEU A 69 3.00 -8.89 -10.39
C LEU A 69 4.41 -9.38 -10.75
N LEU A 70 5.17 -9.74 -9.73
CA LEU A 70 6.52 -10.28 -9.84
C LEU A 70 6.54 -11.66 -9.19
N ASN A 71 6.69 -12.68 -10.01
CA ASN A 71 7.04 -14.03 -9.61
C ASN A 71 8.47 -14.30 -10.09
N ASP A 72 9.11 -15.35 -9.61
CA ASP A 72 10.52 -15.71 -9.86
C ASP A 72 10.97 -15.70 -11.34
N SER A 73 10.03 -15.58 -12.29
CA SER A 73 10.27 -15.46 -13.72
C SER A 73 10.20 -14.03 -14.26
N GLY A 74 9.82 -13.05 -13.44
CA GLY A 74 9.75 -11.64 -13.81
C GLY A 74 11.07 -10.92 -13.54
N HIS A 75 11.98 -10.90 -14.52
CA HIS A 75 13.14 -10.02 -14.45
C HIS A 75 12.70 -8.56 -14.43
N ILE A 76 12.54 -7.99 -13.24
CA ILE A 76 12.71 -6.56 -13.12
C ILE A 76 14.21 -6.34 -13.05
N SER A 77 14.70 -5.41 -13.84
CA SER A 77 16.11 -5.02 -13.87
C SER A 77 16.63 -4.85 -12.44
N THR A 78 17.52 -5.74 -12.01
CA THR A 78 18.15 -5.72 -10.69
C THR A 78 19.23 -4.65 -10.58
N GLU A 79 19.48 -3.91 -11.64
CA GLU A 79 20.33 -2.73 -11.61
C GLU A 79 19.53 -1.58 -11.00
N LEU A 80 19.55 -1.50 -9.67
CA LEU A 80 19.12 -0.32 -8.94
C LEU A 80 20.19 0.77 -9.13
N PRO A 81 19.96 1.80 -9.93
CA PRO A 81 21.01 2.76 -10.32
C PRO A 81 21.48 3.64 -9.17
N ILE A 82 20.94 3.47 -7.96
CA ILE A 82 21.05 4.50 -6.91
C ILE A 82 21.80 4.00 -5.67
N VAL A 83 21.93 2.68 -5.45
CA VAL A 83 22.51 2.20 -4.18
C VAL A 83 23.33 0.93 -4.35
N GLU A 84 24.58 0.96 -3.92
CA GLU A 84 25.33 -0.25 -3.63
C GLU A 84 24.72 -0.92 -2.39
N ILE A 85 23.96 -1.97 -2.62
CA ILE A 85 23.41 -2.79 -1.55
C ILE A 85 24.56 -3.65 -1.00
N GLY A 86 25.02 -3.35 0.21
CA GLY A 86 26.00 -4.18 0.90
C GLY A 86 25.48 -5.62 1.04
N SER A 87 26.33 -6.60 0.73
CA SER A 87 25.99 -8.02 0.89
C SER A 87 25.71 -8.32 2.36
N GLY A 88 24.58 -8.98 2.64
CA GLY A 88 24.21 -9.44 3.99
C GLY A 88 23.32 -8.51 4.81
N HIS A 89 22.92 -7.34 4.27
CA HIS A 89 21.99 -6.46 4.97
C HIS A 89 20.53 -6.86 4.76
N HIS A 90 19.72 -6.64 5.79
CA HIS A 90 18.27 -6.71 5.71
C HIS A 90 17.72 -5.39 5.13
N LEU A 91 17.18 -5.43 3.94
CA LEU A 91 16.58 -4.26 3.29
C LEU A 91 15.18 -4.02 3.86
N ILE A 92 14.96 -2.86 4.46
CA ILE A 92 13.67 -2.45 5.04
C ILE A 92 13.18 -1.19 4.32
N GLY A 93 11.97 -1.25 3.78
CA GLY A 93 11.29 -0.08 3.24
C GLY A 93 10.46 0.61 4.31
N ILE A 94 10.46 1.94 4.32
CA ILE A 94 9.59 2.72 5.20
C ILE A 94 8.88 3.78 4.38
N ALA A 95 7.53 3.75 4.37
CA ALA A 95 6.66 4.73 3.74
C ALA A 95 5.84 5.45 4.82
N PRO A 96 6.37 6.54 5.42
CA PRO A 96 5.81 7.16 6.62
C PRO A 96 4.56 8.03 6.36
N PHE A 97 4.26 8.32 5.11
CA PHE A 97 3.18 9.23 4.74
C PHE A 97 2.01 8.52 4.08
N ALA A 98 0.84 9.16 4.15
CA ALA A 98 -0.37 8.75 3.45
C ALA A 98 -1.01 9.96 2.76
N GLY A 99 -1.86 9.72 1.75
CA GLY A 99 -2.53 10.76 0.99
C GLY A 99 -3.49 11.66 1.81
N HIS A 100 -3.72 11.32 3.09
CA HIS A 100 -4.52 12.10 4.05
C HIS A 100 -3.80 12.13 5.39
N GLU A 101 -3.63 13.30 5.94
CA GLU A 101 -2.96 13.54 7.23
C GLU A 101 -3.51 12.66 8.37
N ALA A 102 -4.83 12.51 8.45
CA ALA A 102 -5.47 11.65 9.45
C ALA A 102 -5.10 10.15 9.37
N LYS A 103 -4.46 9.72 8.28
CA LYS A 103 -3.95 8.36 8.10
C LYS A 103 -2.44 8.25 8.38
N THR A 104 -1.78 9.36 8.61
CA THR A 104 -0.34 9.43 8.85
C THR A 104 -0.06 9.29 10.34
N TYR A 105 0.80 8.36 10.70
CA TYR A 105 1.36 8.29 12.06
C TYR A 105 2.26 9.50 12.28
N PRO A 106 2.33 10.08 13.48
CA PRO A 106 3.14 11.29 13.71
C PRO A 106 4.57 11.12 13.12
N PRO A 107 4.97 11.99 12.17
CA PRO A 107 6.24 11.85 11.47
C PRO A 107 7.44 11.80 12.43
N GLU A 108 7.41 12.56 13.52
CA GLU A 108 8.46 12.61 14.52
C GLU A 108 8.67 11.25 15.19
N LYS A 109 7.57 10.54 15.49
CA LYS A 109 7.62 9.19 16.07
C LYS A 109 8.08 8.14 15.05
N MET A 110 7.71 8.30 13.77
CA MET A 110 8.21 7.42 12.73
C MET A 110 9.70 7.66 12.49
N HIS A 111 10.16 8.90 12.60
CA HIS A 111 11.58 9.25 12.54
C HIS A 111 12.37 8.56 13.66
N GLU A 112 11.85 8.51 14.88
CA GLU A 112 12.47 7.74 15.98
C GLU A 112 12.61 6.24 15.62
N VAL A 113 11.60 5.65 14.98
CA VAL A 113 11.67 4.26 14.51
C VAL A 113 12.77 4.10 13.46
N VAL A 114 12.87 5.02 12.49
CA VAL A 114 13.93 5.00 11.46
C VAL A 114 15.30 5.05 12.11
N ARG A 115 15.52 5.95 13.06
CA ARG A 115 16.80 6.11 13.77
C ARG A 115 17.17 4.84 14.54
N THR A 116 16.22 4.29 15.31
CA THR A 116 16.44 3.06 16.07
C THR A 116 16.81 1.87 15.18
N LEU A 117 16.15 1.74 14.02
CA LEU A 117 16.49 0.70 13.06
C LEU A 117 17.87 0.92 12.42
N ALA A 118 18.26 2.19 12.17
CA ALA A 118 19.55 2.54 11.60
C ALA A 118 20.74 2.32 12.54
N GLU A 119 20.51 2.12 13.86
CA GLU A 119 21.54 1.72 14.81
C GLU A 119 22.04 0.28 14.57
N ARG A 120 21.26 -0.53 13.87
CA ARG A 120 21.62 -1.92 13.57
C ARG A 120 22.57 -2.00 12.38
N ASP A 121 23.65 -2.73 12.54
CA ASP A 121 24.67 -2.90 11.50
C ASP A 121 24.22 -3.79 10.34
N ASP A 122 23.19 -4.63 10.55
CA ASP A 122 22.65 -5.58 9.59
C ASP A 122 21.42 -5.04 8.81
N VAL A 123 21.12 -3.74 8.90
CA VAL A 123 19.93 -3.14 8.28
C VAL A 123 20.31 -2.01 7.33
N GLN A 124 19.69 -2.00 6.16
CA GLN A 124 19.66 -0.88 5.21
C GLN A 124 18.22 -0.41 5.05
N ILE A 125 17.98 0.89 5.21
CA ILE A 125 16.63 1.48 5.18
C ILE A 125 16.45 2.28 3.90
N PHE A 126 15.32 2.05 3.22
CA PHE A 126 14.86 2.83 2.08
C PHE A 126 13.59 3.60 2.44
N LEU A 127 13.64 4.92 2.30
CA LEU A 127 12.52 5.80 2.59
C LEU A 127 11.74 6.11 1.32
N PHE A 128 10.44 5.75 1.33
CA PHE A 128 9.54 5.95 0.20
C PHE A 128 8.56 7.09 0.50
N GLY A 129 8.34 7.95 -0.48
CA GLY A 129 7.42 9.08 -0.37
C GLY A 129 7.16 9.76 -1.71
N GLY A 130 6.21 10.68 -1.71
CA GLY A 130 5.91 11.52 -2.86
C GLY A 130 6.95 12.62 -3.09
N LYS A 131 6.76 13.36 -4.18
CA LYS A 131 7.57 14.55 -4.50
C LYS A 131 7.21 15.73 -3.57
N GLY A 132 8.07 16.73 -3.52
CA GLY A 132 7.83 17.97 -2.78
C GLY A 132 8.11 17.83 -1.28
N LYS A 133 7.16 18.18 -0.40
CA LYS A 133 7.39 18.23 1.05
C LYS A 133 7.84 16.91 1.65
N GLU A 134 7.25 15.79 1.24
CA GLU A 134 7.63 14.46 1.72
C GLU A 134 9.08 14.16 1.37
N LYS A 135 9.48 14.39 0.12
CA LYS A 135 10.85 14.20 -0.34
C LYS A 135 11.84 14.99 0.54
N ASN A 136 11.60 16.28 0.76
CA ASN A 136 12.51 17.12 1.54
C ASN A 136 12.68 16.62 3.00
N ILE A 137 11.60 16.14 3.62
CA ILE A 137 11.65 15.55 4.96
C ILE A 137 12.47 14.26 4.96
N LEU A 138 12.23 13.39 3.98
CA LEU A 138 12.91 12.10 3.90
C LEU A 138 14.40 12.24 3.54
N GLU A 139 14.77 13.23 2.76
CA GLU A 139 16.16 13.58 2.50
C GLU A 139 16.87 14.01 3.80
N GLN A 140 16.24 14.85 4.62
CA GLN A 140 16.78 15.24 5.92
C GLN A 140 16.99 14.04 6.85
N TRP A 141 16.07 13.07 6.85
CA TRP A 141 16.25 11.83 7.65
C TRP A 141 17.38 10.96 7.09
N ALA A 142 17.58 10.95 5.76
CA ALA A 142 18.64 10.20 5.13
C ALA A 142 20.05 10.78 5.43
N ASP A 143 20.16 12.09 5.63
CA ASP A 143 21.43 12.74 5.97
C ASP A 143 21.98 12.34 7.36
N GLU A 144 21.16 11.72 8.22
CA GLU A 144 21.56 11.32 9.57
C GLU A 144 22.42 10.05 9.62
N SER A 145 22.30 9.17 8.61
CA SER A 145 23.05 7.90 8.59
C SER A 145 23.23 7.36 7.19
N PRO A 146 24.40 6.82 6.84
CA PRO A 146 24.61 6.17 5.53
C PRO A 146 23.74 4.92 5.32
N ARG A 147 23.12 4.40 6.40
CA ARG A 147 22.18 3.27 6.34
C ARG A 147 20.76 3.70 5.97
N ILE A 148 20.50 4.97 5.83
CA ILE A 148 19.19 5.52 5.45
C ILE A 148 19.30 6.13 4.07
N VAL A 149 18.52 5.65 3.12
CA VAL A 149 18.49 6.15 1.74
C VAL A 149 17.10 6.63 1.39
N SER A 150 16.95 7.89 1.01
CA SER A 150 15.70 8.41 0.47
C SER A 150 15.60 8.12 -1.02
N VAL A 151 14.57 7.38 -1.43
CA VAL A 151 14.21 7.13 -2.84
C VAL A 151 12.99 7.93 -3.26
N ALA A 152 12.50 8.82 -2.43
CA ALA A 152 11.30 9.61 -2.65
C ALA A 152 11.37 10.46 -3.93
N GLY A 153 10.52 10.13 -4.90
CA GLY A 153 10.41 10.83 -6.17
C GLY A 153 11.63 10.71 -7.09
N LEU A 154 12.53 9.77 -6.84
CA LEU A 154 13.73 9.50 -7.65
C LEU A 154 13.51 8.36 -8.64
N LEU A 155 12.72 7.36 -8.28
CA LEU A 155 12.49 6.16 -9.07
C LEU A 155 11.27 6.30 -9.98
N SER A 156 11.30 5.64 -11.12
CA SER A 156 10.10 5.32 -11.90
C SER A 156 9.30 4.23 -11.18
N LEU A 157 8.02 4.07 -11.51
CA LEU A 157 7.20 3.04 -10.87
C LEU A 157 7.75 1.61 -11.03
N PRO A 158 8.26 1.17 -12.19
CA PRO A 158 8.90 -0.14 -12.32
C PRO A 158 10.13 -0.32 -11.40
N GLU A 159 10.98 0.70 -11.30
CA GLU A 159 12.16 0.69 -10.42
C GLU A 159 11.74 0.65 -8.95
N GLU A 160 10.73 1.42 -8.57
CA GLU A 160 10.17 1.41 -7.21
C GLU A 160 9.61 0.03 -6.84
N LEU A 161 8.85 -0.60 -7.74
CA LEU A 161 8.33 -1.95 -7.54
C LEU A 161 9.45 -3.00 -7.44
N SER A 162 10.53 -2.85 -8.23
CA SER A 162 11.71 -3.72 -8.16
C SER A 162 12.40 -3.62 -6.82
N LEU A 163 12.63 -2.40 -6.35
CA LEU A 163 13.23 -2.16 -5.04
C LEU A 163 12.33 -2.74 -3.94
N ILE A 164 11.03 -2.48 -3.99
CA ILE A 164 10.07 -3.00 -3.01
C ILE A 164 10.09 -4.54 -2.99
N HIS A 165 10.21 -5.19 -4.14
CA HIS A 165 10.30 -6.66 -4.22
C HIS A 165 11.57 -7.21 -3.54
N ALA A 166 12.67 -6.49 -3.60
CA ALA A 166 13.93 -6.87 -2.96
C ALA A 166 13.92 -6.66 -1.43
N LEU A 167 12.94 -5.94 -0.87
CA LEU A 167 12.85 -5.68 0.56
C LEU A 167 12.46 -6.95 1.33
N ARG A 168 13.04 -7.11 2.52
CA ARG A 168 12.59 -8.10 3.51
C ARG A 168 11.19 -7.78 4.04
N CYS A 169 10.90 -6.50 4.24
CA CYS A 169 9.56 -6.01 4.59
C CYS A 169 9.43 -4.51 4.30
N MET A 170 8.18 -4.07 4.21
CA MET A 170 7.78 -2.67 4.09
C MET A 170 7.01 -2.25 5.34
N ILE A 171 7.43 -1.19 6.01
CA ILE A 171 6.65 -0.51 7.05
C ILE A 171 5.89 0.63 6.37
N SER A 172 4.56 0.59 6.39
CA SER A 172 3.76 1.56 5.63
C SER A 172 2.46 1.94 6.33
N MET A 173 2.03 3.17 6.09
CA MET A 173 0.67 3.60 6.39
C MET A 173 -0.33 2.90 5.46
N ASP A 174 -1.64 3.08 5.71
CA ASP A 174 -2.71 2.80 4.72
C ASP A 174 -2.56 3.75 3.52
N SER A 175 -1.59 3.44 2.65
CA SER A 175 -1.13 4.23 1.50
C SER A 175 -0.91 3.38 0.26
N ALA A 176 -0.50 4.00 -0.85
CA ALA A 176 -0.19 3.30 -2.10
C ALA A 176 0.94 2.28 -1.92
N ASN A 177 1.96 2.60 -1.13
CA ASN A 177 3.14 1.76 -0.94
C ASN A 177 2.81 0.41 -0.26
N MET A 178 1.83 0.37 0.67
CA MET A 178 1.29 -0.88 1.20
C MET A 178 0.74 -1.78 0.09
N HIS A 179 0.04 -1.19 -0.87
CA HIS A 179 -0.53 -1.95 -2.00
C HIS A 179 0.54 -2.33 -3.03
N PHE A 180 1.54 -1.49 -3.26
CA PHE A 180 2.68 -1.82 -4.12
C PHE A 180 3.47 -3.00 -3.56
N ALA A 181 3.77 -3.00 -2.28
CA ALA A 181 4.41 -4.13 -1.61
C ALA A 181 3.58 -5.42 -1.75
N SER A 182 2.25 -5.32 -1.61
CA SER A 182 1.35 -6.45 -1.83
C SER A 182 1.37 -6.96 -3.28
N LEU A 183 1.50 -6.07 -4.26
CA LEU A 183 1.56 -6.44 -5.69
C LEU A 183 2.81 -7.23 -6.05
N VAL A 184 3.90 -7.00 -5.35
CA VAL A 184 5.21 -7.65 -5.59
C VAL A 184 5.53 -8.74 -4.55
N GLY A 185 4.57 -9.07 -3.68
CA GLY A 185 4.70 -10.16 -2.71
C GLY A 185 5.54 -9.84 -1.48
N THR A 186 5.91 -8.58 -1.28
CA THR A 186 6.68 -8.14 -0.12
C THR A 186 5.79 -8.06 1.13
N ARG A 187 6.26 -8.59 2.25
CA ARG A 187 5.57 -8.49 3.55
C ARG A 187 5.43 -7.04 3.98
N VAL A 188 4.26 -6.67 4.49
CA VAL A 188 3.98 -5.32 5.00
C VAL A 188 3.67 -5.37 6.49
N ILE A 189 4.35 -4.51 7.25
CA ILE A 189 3.95 -4.10 8.59
C ILE A 189 3.16 -2.81 8.40
N SER A 190 1.83 -2.90 8.56
CA SER A 190 0.94 -1.77 8.25
C SER A 190 0.49 -1.02 9.50
N ILE A 191 0.63 0.31 9.46
CA ILE A 191 0.26 1.20 10.57
C ILE A 191 -1.05 1.92 10.23
N TRP A 192 -2.00 1.83 11.15
CA TRP A 192 -3.37 2.31 10.95
C TRP A 192 -3.71 3.42 11.96
N CYS A 193 -4.22 4.55 11.44
CA CYS A 193 -4.65 5.69 12.25
C CYS A 193 -6.18 5.90 12.11
N ALA A 194 -6.63 6.78 11.22
CA ALA A 194 -8.06 7.04 11.01
C ALA A 194 -8.81 5.94 10.25
N THR A 195 -8.11 4.92 9.77
CA THR A 195 -8.66 3.74 9.10
C THR A 195 -8.39 2.48 9.92
N HIS A 196 -8.97 1.34 9.51
CA HIS A 196 -8.81 0.09 10.23
C HIS A 196 -8.71 -1.08 9.23
N PRO A 197 -7.83 -2.07 9.43
CA PRO A 197 -7.67 -3.20 8.51
C PRO A 197 -8.98 -3.99 8.30
N ALA A 198 -9.82 -4.11 9.34
CA ALA A 198 -11.13 -4.74 9.24
C ALA A 198 -12.11 -4.04 8.27
N ALA A 199 -11.83 -2.81 7.84
CA ALA A 199 -12.64 -2.08 6.85
C ALA A 199 -12.42 -2.59 5.39
N GLY A 200 -11.53 -3.57 5.21
CA GLY A 200 -11.25 -4.21 3.92
C GLY A 200 -10.25 -3.44 3.06
N PHE A 201 -9.40 -2.63 3.67
CA PHE A 201 -8.35 -1.85 2.96
C PHE A 201 -6.97 -2.50 3.04
N LEU A 202 -6.82 -3.59 3.80
CA LEU A 202 -5.55 -4.31 3.88
C LEU A 202 -5.05 -4.73 2.49
N GLY A 203 -3.76 -4.66 2.26
CA GLY A 203 -3.12 -5.10 1.04
C GLY A 203 -3.40 -6.57 0.75
N TYR A 204 -3.46 -6.94 -0.51
CA TYR A 204 -3.75 -8.32 -0.90
C TYR A 204 -2.64 -9.27 -0.42
N GLY A 205 -3.04 -10.41 0.17
CA GLY A 205 -2.10 -11.39 0.70
C GLY A 205 -1.39 -11.00 1.99
N GLN A 206 -1.61 -9.77 2.50
CA GLN A 206 -1.00 -9.32 3.74
C GLN A 206 -1.71 -9.90 4.98
N ARG A 207 -0.95 -10.06 6.04
CA ARG A 207 -1.41 -10.68 7.29
C ARG A 207 -2.00 -9.62 8.22
N ILE A 208 -3.11 -9.97 8.87
CA ILE A 208 -3.76 -9.07 9.84
C ILE A 208 -2.91 -8.91 11.12
N GLU A 209 -2.08 -9.89 11.41
CA GLU A 209 -1.18 -9.90 12.58
C GLU A 209 -0.02 -8.90 12.43
N ASP A 210 0.21 -8.41 11.22
CA ASP A 210 1.22 -7.40 10.89
C ASP A 210 0.64 -5.96 10.87
N CYS A 211 -0.52 -5.73 11.56
CA CYS A 211 -1.22 -4.45 11.62
C CYS A 211 -1.16 -3.83 13.04
#